data_757ca76e44816024bbb9497a9d89217c
#
_entry.id   757ca76e44816024bbb9497a9d89217c
#
_cell.length_a   1.000
_cell.length_b   1.000
_cell.length_c   1.000
_cell.angle_alpha   90.00
_cell.angle_beta   90.00
_cell.angle_gamma   90.00
#
_symmetry.space_group_name_H-M   'P 1'
#
loop_
_entity.id
_entity.type
_entity.pdbx_description
1 polymer ?
#
loop_
_entity_poly.entity_id
_entity_poly.type
_entity_poly.pdbx_seq_one_letter_code
_entity_poly.pdbx_strand_id
1 'polypeptide(L)'
;TKMQKEEGKDPTASSTLLASARTLTQVFKQLDSKINSVWEQQKYDLQINTNSVNSILSRIADLNDTIQKESFAAEGTGSTSQPNELLDARNVLLDQLSEFGDIQTTLNPDNTVTVKMGASGHVVVDGKWSEEITMVQPAGSQTVSIKWQTEGAPVDFNTGSIKASLDMLNGRGTNAQPMRGETFENGVLYYRDMIDKLAVNVAKTFNNVIAEYDNTGKQTGLKTLFSFTGDGTSTAGNITVNKEWEANSNYILENVHKPGEGLGDTAFADRAVAAFSEKMSYGGFTGTFSEYVSYYTVSQLGNQVTHAQSRLESCSAISDKILSNISAVSGVSMEEEGVDMVQYTKAYNAMGRVMTALDEALDTLINKTGLVGR
;
A
#
# COMPACT_ATOMS: atom_id res chain seq x y z
N THR A 1 -13.21 6.76 40.48
CA THR A 1 -12.11 6.74 41.48
C THR A 1 -11.99 8.00 42.29
N LYS A 2 -12.05 9.22 41.72
CA LYS A 2 -12.02 10.48 42.49
C LYS A 2 -13.39 10.81 43.07
N MET A 3 -14.46 10.59 42.31
CA MET A 3 -15.85 10.72 42.81
C MET A 3 -16.21 9.70 43.88
N GLN A 4 -15.68 8.48 43.82
CA GLN A 4 -15.84 7.48 44.89
C GLN A 4 -15.20 7.89 46.20
N LYS A 5 -14.10 8.68 46.17
CA LYS A 5 -13.39 9.15 47.36
C LYS A 5 -14.01 10.37 48.02
N GLU A 6 -14.78 11.18 47.30
CA GLU A 6 -15.25 12.51 47.73
C GLU A 6 -16.80 12.62 47.82
N GLU A 7 -17.48 11.51 48.11
CA GLU A 7 -18.94 11.45 48.33
C GLU A 7 -19.83 12.06 47.24
N GLY A 8 -19.37 12.09 45.99
CA GLY A 8 -20.15 12.43 44.78
C GLY A 8 -20.65 13.91 44.70
N LYS A 9 -20.26 14.78 45.63
CA LYS A 9 -20.74 16.16 45.68
C LYS A 9 -19.76 17.22 45.24
N ASP A 10 -18.54 16.85 44.89
CA ASP A 10 -17.50 17.82 44.52
C ASP A 10 -17.69 18.31 43.07
N PRO A 11 -18.03 19.59 42.85
CA PRO A 11 -18.08 20.19 41.51
C PRO A 11 -16.76 20.05 40.75
N THR A 12 -15.64 19.96 41.48
CA THR A 12 -14.30 19.75 40.90
C THR A 12 -14.18 18.35 40.28
N ALA A 13 -14.75 17.33 40.92
CA ALA A 13 -14.76 15.98 40.41
C ALA A 13 -15.58 15.86 39.11
N SER A 14 -16.77 16.50 39.07
CA SER A 14 -17.64 16.57 37.89
C SER A 14 -16.94 17.27 36.71
N SER A 15 -16.31 18.41 36.96
CA SER A 15 -15.55 19.16 35.96
C SER A 15 -14.34 18.37 35.44
N THR A 16 -13.65 17.64 36.32
CA THR A 16 -12.52 16.79 35.96
C THR A 16 -12.97 15.61 35.06
N LEU A 17 -14.15 15.04 35.37
CA LEU A 17 -14.70 13.95 34.55
C LEU A 17 -15.09 14.45 33.15
N LEU A 18 -15.73 15.63 33.06
CA LEU A 18 -16.04 16.29 31.79
C LEU A 18 -14.76 16.57 30.97
N ALA A 19 -13.70 17.09 31.62
CA ALA A 19 -12.42 17.31 30.96
C ALA A 19 -11.79 16.00 30.41
N SER A 20 -11.90 14.92 31.20
CA SER A 20 -11.44 13.60 30.79
C SER A 20 -12.24 13.03 29.59
N ALA A 21 -13.57 13.26 29.62
CA ALA A 21 -14.45 12.87 28.51
C ALA A 21 -14.12 13.64 27.22
N ARG A 22 -13.86 14.96 27.32
CA ARG A 22 -13.38 15.77 26.18
C ARG A 22 -12.07 15.27 25.65
N THR A 23 -11.11 14.97 26.51
CA THR A 23 -9.82 14.42 26.12
C THR A 23 -9.99 13.09 25.38
N LEU A 24 -10.85 12.20 25.87
CA LEU A 24 -11.15 10.92 25.23
C LEU A 24 -11.72 11.12 23.82
N THR A 25 -12.70 12.01 23.64
CA THR A 25 -13.25 12.30 22.30
C THR A 25 -12.23 12.92 21.36
N GLN A 26 -11.31 13.75 21.89
CA GLN A 26 -10.20 14.30 21.11
C GLN A 26 -9.22 13.22 20.65
N VAL A 27 -8.90 12.25 21.52
CA VAL A 27 -8.03 11.11 21.15
C VAL A 27 -8.65 10.30 20.02
N PHE A 28 -9.95 9.99 20.09
CA PHE A 28 -10.64 9.30 19.00
C PHE A 28 -10.57 10.07 17.67
N LYS A 29 -10.84 11.38 17.70
CA LYS A 29 -10.74 12.24 16.51
C LYS A 29 -9.32 12.30 15.95
N GLN A 30 -8.30 12.35 16.81
CA GLN A 30 -6.90 12.33 16.39
C GLN A 30 -6.51 11.00 15.75
N LEU A 31 -6.98 9.87 16.30
CA LEU A 31 -6.75 8.55 15.73
C LEU A 31 -7.40 8.42 14.34
N ASP A 32 -8.67 8.84 14.22
CA ASP A 32 -9.35 8.85 12.92
C ASP A 32 -8.61 9.73 11.90
N SER A 33 -8.21 10.95 12.30
CA SER A 33 -7.44 11.85 11.43
C SER A 33 -6.11 11.24 10.99
N LYS A 34 -5.39 10.55 11.86
CA LYS A 34 -4.13 9.87 11.51
C LYS A 34 -4.36 8.73 10.53
N ILE A 35 -5.40 7.91 10.75
CA ILE A 35 -5.76 6.83 9.83
C ILE A 35 -6.14 7.38 8.46
N ASN A 36 -6.93 8.46 8.42
CA ASN A 36 -7.26 9.16 7.18
C ASN A 36 -6.02 9.68 6.46
N SER A 37 -5.07 10.25 7.20
CA SER A 37 -3.81 10.72 6.61
C SER A 37 -2.98 9.58 6.00
N VAL A 38 -2.92 8.42 6.65
CA VAL A 38 -2.25 7.22 6.12
C VAL A 38 -2.96 6.74 4.85
N TRP A 39 -4.30 6.70 4.85
CA TRP A 39 -5.08 6.28 3.69
C TRP A 39 -4.86 7.21 2.49
N GLU A 40 -4.91 8.53 2.68
CA GLU A 40 -4.66 9.51 1.61
C GLU A 40 -3.22 9.43 1.10
N GLN A 41 -2.23 9.21 1.97
CA GLN A 41 -0.83 9.01 1.56
C GLN A 41 -0.70 7.77 0.69
N GLN A 42 -1.25 6.64 1.11
CA GLN A 42 -1.20 5.39 0.34
C GLN A 42 -1.92 5.51 -1.01
N LYS A 43 -3.03 6.25 -1.05
CA LYS A 43 -3.73 6.56 -2.30
C LYS A 43 -2.87 7.40 -3.25
N TYR A 44 -2.17 8.38 -2.72
CA TYR A 44 -1.24 9.20 -3.49
C TYR A 44 -0.07 8.37 -4.04
N ASP A 45 0.50 7.49 -3.22
CA ASP A 45 1.56 6.57 -3.65
C ASP A 45 1.08 5.62 -4.75
N LEU A 46 -0.14 5.09 -4.63
CA LEU A 46 -0.76 4.27 -5.69
C LEU A 46 -0.94 5.06 -6.99
N GLN A 47 -1.29 6.35 -6.92
CA GLN A 47 -1.38 7.20 -8.13
C GLN A 47 -0.01 7.39 -8.79
N ILE A 48 1.06 7.60 -7.99
CA ILE A 48 2.43 7.69 -8.52
C ILE A 48 2.82 6.39 -9.21
N ASN A 49 2.56 5.24 -8.57
CA ASN A 49 2.85 3.93 -9.16
C ASN A 49 2.08 3.71 -10.46
N THR A 50 0.80 4.10 -10.51
CA THR A 50 -0.02 4.03 -11.73
C THR A 50 0.59 4.86 -12.87
N ASN A 51 1.02 6.08 -12.59
CA ASN A 51 1.67 6.95 -13.57
C ASN A 51 3.03 6.38 -14.03
N SER A 52 3.80 5.77 -13.11
CA SER A 52 5.07 5.12 -13.43
C SER A 52 4.87 3.93 -14.37
N VAL A 53 3.86 3.10 -14.12
CA VAL A 53 3.48 2.00 -15.02
C VAL A 53 3.18 2.52 -16.41
N ASN A 54 2.33 3.55 -16.54
CA ASN A 54 1.99 4.12 -17.84
C ASN A 54 3.21 4.66 -18.58
N SER A 55 4.12 5.34 -17.88
CA SER A 55 5.38 5.81 -18.45
C SER A 55 6.27 4.66 -18.94
N ILE A 56 6.36 3.57 -18.18
CA ILE A 56 7.14 2.38 -18.58
C ILE A 56 6.53 1.71 -19.79
N LEU A 57 5.20 1.51 -19.82
CA LEU A 57 4.48 0.90 -20.94
C LEU A 57 4.70 1.69 -22.25
N SER A 58 4.57 3.01 -22.19
CA SER A 58 4.83 3.89 -23.34
C SER A 58 6.27 3.77 -23.82
N ARG A 59 7.25 3.78 -22.91
CA ARG A 59 8.68 3.66 -23.27
C ARG A 59 9.02 2.28 -23.88
N ILE A 60 8.40 1.20 -23.40
CA ILE A 60 8.56 -0.13 -23.99
C ILE A 60 8.02 -0.13 -25.42
N ALA A 61 6.86 0.49 -25.67
CA ALA A 61 6.27 0.61 -26.99
C ALA A 61 7.16 1.44 -27.95
N ASP A 62 7.75 2.54 -27.48
CA ASP A 62 8.68 3.38 -28.24
C ASP A 62 9.98 2.60 -28.59
N LEU A 63 10.50 1.83 -27.63
CA LEU A 63 11.68 0.98 -27.87
C LEU A 63 11.36 -0.13 -28.86
N ASN A 64 10.20 -0.77 -28.79
CA ASN A 64 9.74 -1.75 -29.75
C ASN A 64 9.73 -1.18 -31.18
N ASP A 65 9.17 0.02 -31.38
CA ASP A 65 9.14 0.69 -32.68
C ASP A 65 10.56 0.98 -33.22
N THR A 66 11.47 1.43 -32.32
CA THR A 66 12.85 1.71 -32.69
C THR A 66 13.64 0.42 -33.03
N ILE A 67 13.52 -0.61 -32.19
CA ILE A 67 14.17 -1.91 -32.39
C ILE A 67 13.69 -2.53 -33.70
N GLN A 68 12.39 -2.51 -33.99
CA GLN A 68 11.84 -3.02 -35.24
C GLN A 68 12.45 -2.32 -36.46
N LYS A 69 12.51 -0.97 -36.45
CA LYS A 69 13.09 -0.19 -37.56
C LYS A 69 14.57 -0.47 -37.78
N GLU A 70 15.35 -0.55 -36.68
CA GLU A 70 16.78 -0.86 -36.78
C GLU A 70 17.04 -2.29 -37.26
N SER A 71 16.26 -3.27 -36.81
CA SER A 71 16.34 -4.66 -37.26
C SER A 71 16.05 -4.77 -38.76
N PHE A 72 15.00 -4.12 -39.25
CA PHE A 72 14.70 -4.10 -40.71
C PHE A 72 15.79 -3.39 -41.52
N ALA A 73 16.37 -2.31 -41.02
CA ALA A 73 17.47 -1.61 -41.70
C ALA A 73 18.74 -2.50 -41.79
N ALA A 74 19.04 -3.25 -40.75
CA ALA A 74 20.15 -4.19 -40.72
C ALA A 74 19.97 -5.35 -41.74
N GLU A 75 18.77 -5.95 -41.78
CA GLU A 75 18.42 -6.98 -42.74
C GLU A 75 18.55 -6.50 -44.18
N GLY A 76 18.09 -5.28 -44.48
CA GLY A 76 18.19 -4.66 -45.81
C GLY A 76 19.64 -4.42 -46.28
N THR A 77 20.61 -4.33 -45.37
CA THR A 77 22.04 -4.18 -45.65
C THR A 77 22.81 -5.50 -45.59
N GLY A 78 22.14 -6.62 -45.28
CA GLY A 78 22.79 -7.92 -45.05
C GLY A 78 23.60 -7.97 -43.73
N SER A 79 23.39 -7.04 -42.83
CA SER A 79 24.03 -7.03 -41.50
C SER A 79 23.26 -7.93 -40.53
N THR A 80 23.98 -8.71 -39.75
CA THR A 80 23.42 -9.50 -38.63
C THR A 80 23.53 -8.76 -37.28
N SER A 81 23.89 -7.49 -37.30
CA SER A 81 24.01 -6.68 -36.07
C SER A 81 22.65 -6.43 -35.48
N GLN A 82 22.50 -6.74 -34.19
CA GLN A 82 21.30 -6.43 -33.42
C GLN A 82 21.52 -5.17 -32.56
N PRO A 83 20.49 -4.39 -32.32
CA PRO A 83 20.56 -3.19 -31.48
C PRO A 83 20.58 -3.56 -29.98
N ASN A 84 21.67 -4.18 -29.49
CA ASN A 84 21.76 -4.77 -28.17
C ASN A 84 21.50 -3.73 -27.05
N GLU A 85 21.97 -2.49 -27.20
CA GLU A 85 21.72 -1.42 -26.22
C GLU A 85 20.22 -1.13 -26.04
N LEU A 86 19.44 -1.16 -27.12
CA LEU A 86 18.00 -0.95 -27.06
C LEU A 86 17.27 -2.15 -26.48
N LEU A 87 17.75 -3.37 -26.79
CA LEU A 87 17.22 -4.60 -26.19
C LEU A 87 17.46 -4.62 -24.69
N ASP A 88 18.64 -4.26 -24.23
CA ASP A 88 18.98 -4.17 -22.80
C ASP A 88 18.17 -3.09 -22.10
N ALA A 89 18.03 -1.91 -22.69
CA ALA A 89 17.20 -0.84 -22.15
C ALA A 89 15.73 -1.28 -21.99
N ARG A 90 15.19 -2.03 -22.96
CA ARG A 90 13.83 -2.60 -22.87
C ARG A 90 13.73 -3.64 -21.77
N ASN A 91 14.71 -4.52 -21.64
CA ASN A 91 14.70 -5.56 -20.60
C ASN A 91 14.70 -4.91 -19.19
N VAL A 92 15.49 -3.86 -18.96
CA VAL A 92 15.45 -3.09 -17.71
C VAL A 92 14.06 -2.53 -17.43
N LEU A 93 13.34 -2.03 -18.44
CA LEU A 93 11.96 -1.54 -18.27
C LEU A 93 10.97 -2.67 -17.97
N LEU A 94 11.16 -3.84 -18.56
CA LEU A 94 10.35 -5.03 -18.26
C LEU A 94 10.57 -5.50 -16.82
N ASP A 95 11.81 -5.50 -16.35
CA ASP A 95 12.13 -5.82 -14.95
C ASP A 95 11.46 -4.80 -14.00
N GLN A 96 11.58 -3.51 -14.28
CA GLN A 96 10.88 -2.46 -13.49
C GLN A 96 9.36 -2.64 -13.52
N LEU A 97 8.77 -2.99 -14.68
CA LEU A 97 7.34 -3.20 -14.79
C LEU A 97 6.86 -4.38 -13.93
N SER A 98 7.67 -5.44 -13.83
CA SER A 98 7.37 -6.62 -13.03
C SER A 98 7.24 -6.36 -11.52
N GLU A 99 7.85 -5.27 -11.02
CA GLU A 99 7.70 -4.85 -9.62
C GLU A 99 6.30 -4.34 -9.30
N PHE A 100 5.59 -3.82 -10.31
CA PHE A 100 4.26 -3.25 -10.13
C PHE A 100 3.15 -4.28 -10.16
N GLY A 101 3.31 -5.37 -10.92
CA GLY A 101 2.27 -6.39 -11.04
C GLY A 101 2.67 -7.59 -11.90
N ASP A 102 1.74 -8.52 -12.05
CA ASP A 102 1.92 -9.71 -12.89
C ASP A 102 2.11 -9.31 -14.35
N ILE A 103 3.23 -9.67 -14.93
CA ILE A 103 3.49 -9.50 -16.38
C ILE A 103 3.84 -10.82 -17.03
N GLN A 104 3.49 -10.94 -18.32
CA GLN A 104 3.92 -11.99 -19.20
C GLN A 104 4.43 -11.36 -20.49
N THR A 105 5.60 -11.78 -20.95
CA THR A 105 6.24 -11.24 -22.14
C THR A 105 6.37 -12.29 -23.21
N THR A 106 6.18 -11.91 -24.48
CA THR A 106 6.37 -12.76 -25.65
C THR A 106 7.24 -12.02 -26.65
N LEU A 107 8.38 -12.58 -27.01
CA LEU A 107 9.24 -12.05 -28.06
C LEU A 107 8.66 -12.42 -29.43
N ASN A 108 8.45 -11.43 -30.28
CA ASN A 108 7.95 -11.59 -31.65
C ASN A 108 9.09 -11.79 -32.66
N PRO A 109 8.79 -12.35 -33.85
CA PRO A 109 9.81 -12.57 -34.88
C PRO A 109 10.50 -11.30 -35.41
N ASP A 110 9.88 -10.15 -35.25
CA ASP A 110 10.39 -8.83 -35.63
C ASP A 110 11.18 -8.13 -34.50
N ASN A 111 11.61 -8.88 -33.48
CA ASN A 111 12.31 -8.41 -32.29
C ASN A 111 11.49 -7.47 -31.38
N THR A 112 10.21 -7.22 -31.63
CA THR A 112 9.32 -6.56 -30.69
C THR A 112 8.90 -7.49 -29.55
N VAL A 113 8.43 -6.92 -28.43
CA VAL A 113 7.88 -7.69 -27.31
C VAL A 113 6.41 -7.33 -27.13
N THR A 114 5.56 -8.34 -27.09
CA THR A 114 4.19 -8.20 -26.59
C THR A 114 4.19 -8.39 -25.09
N VAL A 115 3.61 -7.44 -24.34
CA VAL A 115 3.48 -7.49 -22.88
C VAL A 115 2.02 -7.66 -22.51
N LYS A 116 1.76 -8.63 -21.64
CA LYS A 116 0.45 -8.85 -21.01
C LYS A 116 0.57 -8.55 -19.52
N MET A 117 -0.47 -7.98 -18.93
CA MET A 117 -0.50 -7.61 -17.51
C MET A 117 -1.79 -8.06 -16.83
N GLY A 118 -1.69 -8.30 -15.51
CA GLY A 118 -2.79 -8.70 -14.64
C GLY A 118 -3.17 -10.17 -14.76
N ALA A 119 -4.04 -10.62 -13.85
CA ALA A 119 -4.47 -12.01 -13.76
C ALA A 119 -5.15 -12.54 -15.04
N SER A 120 -5.84 -11.66 -15.76
CA SER A 120 -6.50 -11.99 -17.05
C SER A 120 -5.54 -12.09 -18.23
N GLY A 121 -4.30 -11.61 -18.07
CA GLY A 121 -3.34 -11.55 -19.17
C GLY A 121 -3.75 -10.58 -20.27
N HIS A 122 -4.29 -9.42 -19.90
CA HIS A 122 -4.64 -8.37 -20.86
C HIS A 122 -3.40 -7.80 -21.55
N VAL A 123 -3.47 -7.61 -22.86
CA VAL A 123 -2.36 -7.06 -23.64
C VAL A 123 -2.21 -5.58 -23.36
N VAL A 124 -1.06 -5.15 -22.87
CA VAL A 124 -0.75 -3.76 -22.50
C VAL A 124 0.31 -3.12 -23.39
N VAL A 125 1.10 -3.93 -24.11
CA VAL A 125 2.00 -3.46 -25.16
C VAL A 125 1.92 -4.45 -26.33
N ASP A 126 1.73 -3.92 -27.55
CA ASP A 126 1.81 -4.70 -28.80
C ASP A 126 2.44 -3.83 -29.89
N GLY A 127 3.66 -4.18 -30.29
CA GLY A 127 4.47 -3.34 -31.17
C GLY A 127 4.65 -1.94 -30.55
N LYS A 128 4.20 -0.91 -31.27
CA LYS A 128 4.26 0.51 -30.83
C LYS A 128 3.05 0.98 -30.05
N TRP A 129 2.04 0.13 -29.87
CA TRP A 129 0.84 0.47 -29.10
C TRP A 129 1.03 0.12 -27.64
N SER A 130 0.52 0.96 -26.75
CA SER A 130 0.43 0.69 -25.31
C SER A 130 -0.93 1.06 -24.74
N GLU A 131 -1.44 0.25 -23.81
CA GLU A 131 -2.63 0.51 -23.00
C GLU A 131 -2.23 1.19 -21.70
N GLU A 132 -2.97 2.19 -21.30
CA GLU A 132 -2.78 2.84 -20.01
C GLU A 132 -3.73 2.28 -18.95
N ILE A 133 -3.31 2.37 -17.69
CA ILE A 133 -4.14 2.09 -16.52
C ILE A 133 -4.49 3.38 -15.80
N THR A 134 -5.65 3.41 -15.16
CA THR A 134 -6.09 4.58 -14.38
C THR A 134 -6.62 4.17 -13.01
N MET A 135 -6.29 4.96 -12.00
CA MET A 135 -6.85 4.80 -10.66
C MET A 135 -8.22 5.48 -10.59
N VAL A 136 -9.22 4.77 -10.08
CA VAL A 136 -10.59 5.26 -9.94
C VAL A 136 -11.05 5.08 -8.49
N GLN A 137 -11.59 6.16 -7.91
CA GLN A 137 -12.33 6.13 -6.66
C GLN A 137 -13.78 6.54 -6.97
N PRO A 138 -14.77 5.63 -6.84
CA PRO A 138 -16.17 5.99 -7.03
C PRO A 138 -16.62 7.06 -6.03
N ALA A 139 -17.46 7.97 -6.44
CA ALA A 139 -17.97 9.02 -5.56
C ALA A 139 -18.65 8.42 -4.31
N GLY A 140 -18.27 8.90 -3.13
CA GLY A 140 -18.77 8.39 -1.85
C GLY A 140 -18.20 7.03 -1.42
N SER A 141 -17.33 6.41 -2.23
CA SER A 141 -16.65 5.17 -1.85
C SER A 141 -15.36 5.45 -1.09
N GLN A 142 -15.04 4.57 -0.13
CA GLN A 142 -13.77 4.54 0.55
C GLN A 142 -12.77 3.59 -0.12
N THR A 143 -13.18 2.91 -1.21
CA THR A 143 -12.33 1.98 -1.95
C THR A 143 -11.82 2.61 -3.24
N VAL A 144 -10.63 2.18 -3.66
CA VAL A 144 -10.01 2.55 -4.93
C VAL A 144 -9.83 1.32 -5.81
N SER A 145 -9.81 1.50 -7.12
CA SER A 145 -9.57 0.42 -8.07
C SER A 145 -8.71 0.93 -9.23
N ILE A 146 -7.98 0.01 -9.87
CA ILE A 146 -7.29 0.28 -11.12
C ILE A 146 -8.15 -0.25 -12.27
N LYS A 147 -8.21 0.48 -13.35
CA LYS A 147 -8.97 0.14 -14.55
C LYS A 147 -8.13 0.33 -15.81
N TRP A 148 -8.42 -0.45 -16.84
CA TRP A 148 -7.92 -0.20 -18.19
C TRP A 148 -8.51 1.11 -18.71
N GLN A 149 -7.67 1.95 -19.29
CA GLN A 149 -8.10 3.29 -19.77
C GLN A 149 -9.10 3.17 -20.92
N THR A 150 -8.89 2.25 -21.85
CA THR A 150 -9.71 2.09 -23.05
C THR A 150 -11.03 1.39 -22.74
N GLU A 151 -11.02 0.31 -22.00
CA GLU A 151 -12.22 -0.51 -21.75
C GLU A 151 -12.97 -0.13 -20.49
N GLY A 152 -12.32 0.56 -19.55
CA GLY A 152 -12.88 0.88 -18.24
C GLY A 152 -13.12 -0.34 -17.34
N ALA A 153 -12.69 -1.52 -17.77
CA ALA A 153 -12.77 -2.76 -16.99
C ALA A 153 -11.75 -2.72 -15.84
N PRO A 154 -12.05 -3.33 -14.68
CA PRO A 154 -11.11 -3.41 -13.57
C PRO A 154 -9.91 -4.27 -13.95
N VAL A 155 -8.72 -3.88 -13.45
CA VAL A 155 -7.49 -4.66 -13.53
C VAL A 155 -7.34 -5.47 -12.26
N ASP A 156 -7.25 -6.79 -12.39
CA ASP A 156 -7.00 -7.69 -11.28
C ASP A 156 -5.51 -8.06 -11.24
N PHE A 157 -4.84 -7.67 -10.18
CA PHE A 157 -3.45 -8.03 -9.90
C PHE A 157 -3.39 -9.14 -8.86
N ASN A 158 -2.58 -10.19 -9.11
CA ASN A 158 -2.30 -11.25 -8.12
C ASN A 158 -1.10 -10.90 -7.24
N THR A 159 -0.14 -10.14 -7.78
CA THR A 159 1.14 -9.81 -7.14
C THR A 159 1.55 -8.37 -7.44
N GLY A 160 2.69 -7.96 -6.88
CA GLY A 160 3.31 -6.67 -7.15
C GLY A 160 2.87 -5.55 -6.20
N SER A 161 3.50 -4.38 -6.34
CA SER A 161 3.31 -3.24 -5.45
C SER A 161 1.92 -2.62 -5.58
N ILE A 162 1.29 -2.67 -6.77
CA ILE A 162 -0.08 -2.19 -6.96
C ILE A 162 -1.06 -3.06 -6.19
N LYS A 163 -0.94 -4.40 -6.25
CA LYS A 163 -1.77 -5.31 -5.46
C LYS A 163 -1.64 -5.03 -3.96
N ALA A 164 -0.41 -4.91 -3.47
CA ALA A 164 -0.14 -4.59 -2.07
C ALA A 164 -0.77 -3.25 -1.64
N SER A 165 -0.69 -2.22 -2.49
CA SER A 165 -1.30 -0.92 -2.24
C SER A 165 -2.84 -0.99 -2.22
N LEU A 166 -3.45 -1.75 -3.14
CA LEU A 166 -4.90 -1.97 -3.16
C LEU A 166 -5.38 -2.73 -1.93
N ASP A 167 -4.66 -3.77 -1.49
CA ASP A 167 -4.98 -4.51 -0.27
C ASP A 167 -4.84 -3.63 0.98
N MET A 168 -3.81 -2.80 1.03
CA MET A 168 -3.62 -1.84 2.12
C MET A 168 -4.75 -0.80 2.17
N LEU A 169 -5.18 -0.27 1.02
CA LEU A 169 -6.22 0.76 0.94
C LEU A 169 -7.62 0.20 1.19
N ASN A 170 -7.95 -0.96 0.61
CA ASN A 170 -9.30 -1.51 0.54
C ASN A 170 -9.58 -2.63 1.56
N GLY A 171 -8.55 -3.08 2.29
CA GLY A 171 -8.64 -4.23 3.18
C GLY A 171 -9.52 -3.95 4.40
N ARG A 172 -10.57 -4.78 4.61
CA ARG A 172 -11.48 -4.74 5.77
C ARG A 172 -11.40 -5.98 6.67
N GLY A 173 -10.49 -6.93 6.37
CA GLY A 173 -10.32 -8.16 7.13
C GLY A 173 -11.40 -9.20 6.86
N THR A 174 -11.18 -10.41 7.38
CA THR A 174 -12.05 -11.58 7.15
C THR A 174 -13.38 -11.55 7.91
N ASN A 175 -13.51 -10.68 8.93
CA ASN A 175 -14.71 -10.57 9.75
C ASN A 175 -15.81 -9.68 9.15
N ALA A 176 -15.54 -9.01 8.05
CA ALA A 176 -16.51 -8.25 7.28
C ALA A 176 -16.86 -9.01 6.00
N GLN A 177 -18.12 -8.91 5.54
CA GLN A 177 -18.46 -9.30 4.17
C GLN A 177 -17.93 -8.18 3.27
N PRO A 178 -16.87 -8.40 2.46
CA PRO A 178 -16.31 -7.34 1.66
C PRO A 178 -17.34 -6.87 0.63
N MET A 179 -17.49 -5.55 0.53
CA MET A 179 -18.24 -4.94 -0.54
C MET A 179 -17.41 -4.99 -1.83
N ARG A 180 -18.03 -4.66 -2.95
CA ARG A 180 -17.32 -4.60 -4.23
C ARG A 180 -16.10 -3.66 -4.15
N GLY A 181 -14.92 -4.20 -4.43
CA GLY A 181 -13.64 -3.49 -4.36
C GLY A 181 -12.93 -3.55 -3.01
N GLU A 182 -13.53 -4.15 -1.98
CA GLU A 182 -12.86 -4.43 -0.70
C GLU A 182 -12.17 -5.79 -0.74
N THR A 183 -11.11 -5.94 0.05
CA THR A 183 -10.37 -7.20 0.17
C THR A 183 -10.45 -7.75 1.59
N PHE A 184 -10.14 -9.04 1.76
CA PHE A 184 -10.12 -9.71 3.07
C PHE A 184 -8.84 -9.42 3.88
N GLU A 185 -7.89 -8.68 3.32
CA GLU A 185 -6.67 -8.30 4.03
C GLU A 185 -6.97 -7.26 5.12
N ASN A 186 -6.13 -7.21 6.13
CA ASN A 186 -6.23 -6.22 7.22
C ASN A 186 -5.56 -4.90 6.78
N GLY A 187 -6.24 -4.14 5.94
CA GLY A 187 -5.78 -2.82 5.47
C GLY A 187 -6.20 -1.66 6.36
N VAL A 188 -6.06 -0.45 5.84
CA VAL A 188 -6.38 0.78 6.58
C VAL A 188 -7.86 0.83 6.97
N LEU A 189 -8.77 0.36 6.10
CA LEU A 189 -10.21 0.33 6.40
C LEU A 189 -10.54 -0.61 7.57
N TYR A 190 -9.81 -1.73 7.71
CA TYR A 190 -9.96 -2.63 8.85
C TYR A 190 -9.66 -1.93 10.17
N TYR A 191 -8.55 -1.21 10.25
CA TYR A 191 -8.16 -0.49 11.48
C TYR A 191 -9.06 0.71 11.75
N ARG A 192 -9.59 1.38 10.72
CA ARG A 192 -10.62 2.43 10.87
C ARG A 192 -11.88 1.85 11.48
N ASP A 193 -12.44 0.79 10.90
CA ASP A 193 -13.64 0.14 11.42
C ASP A 193 -13.48 -0.31 12.87
N MET A 194 -12.30 -0.78 13.25
CA MET A 194 -11.97 -1.18 14.61
C MET A 194 -12.05 0.00 15.58
N ILE A 195 -11.48 1.16 15.23
CA ILE A 195 -11.52 2.36 16.08
C ILE A 195 -12.93 2.94 16.13
N ASP A 196 -13.68 2.94 15.04
CA ASP A 196 -15.08 3.34 15.00
C ASP A 196 -15.93 2.48 15.92
N LYS A 197 -15.74 1.17 15.85
CA LYS A 197 -16.41 0.20 16.73
C LYS A 197 -16.08 0.45 18.22
N LEU A 198 -14.81 0.72 18.52
CA LEU A 198 -14.39 1.05 19.88
C LEU A 198 -15.08 2.33 20.37
N ALA A 199 -15.12 3.39 19.58
CA ALA A 199 -15.76 4.65 19.93
C ALA A 199 -17.27 4.48 20.18
N VAL A 200 -17.95 3.72 19.33
CA VAL A 200 -19.38 3.40 19.46
C VAL A 200 -19.65 2.58 20.73
N ASN A 201 -18.80 1.59 21.04
CA ASN A 201 -18.98 0.78 22.24
C ASN A 201 -18.72 1.58 23.52
N VAL A 202 -17.68 2.43 23.54
CA VAL A 202 -17.42 3.36 24.65
C VAL A 202 -18.64 4.24 24.87
N ALA A 203 -19.15 4.88 23.82
CA ALA A 203 -20.34 5.73 23.93
C ALA A 203 -21.56 4.95 24.44
N LYS A 204 -21.86 3.76 23.91
CA LYS A 204 -22.98 2.92 24.38
C LYS A 204 -22.83 2.50 25.83
N THR A 205 -21.62 2.06 26.24
CA THR A 205 -21.36 1.63 27.60
C THR A 205 -21.64 2.77 28.59
N PHE A 206 -21.07 3.95 28.31
CA PHE A 206 -21.25 5.09 29.18
C PHE A 206 -22.66 5.67 29.18
N ASN A 207 -23.35 5.70 28.05
CA ASN A 207 -24.74 6.12 27.93
C ASN A 207 -25.73 5.19 28.64
N ASN A 208 -25.31 3.97 29.00
CA ASN A 208 -26.16 3.00 29.73
C ASN A 208 -25.90 2.96 31.26
N VAL A 209 -24.93 3.74 31.75
CA VAL A 209 -24.53 3.64 33.19
C VAL A 209 -25.40 4.44 34.12
N ILE A 210 -25.85 5.63 33.71
CA ILE A 210 -26.51 6.58 34.57
C ILE A 210 -28.01 6.63 34.29
N ALA A 211 -28.83 6.13 35.24
CA ALA A 211 -30.28 6.24 35.17
C ALA A 211 -30.76 7.64 35.57
N GLU A 212 -31.78 8.14 34.87
CA GLU A 212 -32.48 9.36 35.21
C GLU A 212 -33.80 9.06 35.90
N TYR A 213 -34.15 9.88 36.89
CA TYR A 213 -35.37 9.75 37.68
C TYR A 213 -36.16 11.07 37.69
N ASP A 214 -37.49 10.98 37.71
CA ASP A 214 -38.37 12.13 37.96
C ASP A 214 -38.52 12.42 39.44
N ASN A 215 -39.26 13.50 39.75
CA ASN A 215 -39.55 13.92 41.12
C ASN A 215 -40.38 12.90 41.92
N THR A 216 -40.93 11.88 41.29
CA THR A 216 -41.68 10.79 41.93
C THR A 216 -40.80 9.56 42.18
N GLY A 217 -39.55 9.56 41.75
CA GLY A 217 -38.63 8.44 41.85
C GLY A 217 -38.79 7.36 40.74
N LYS A 218 -39.56 7.68 39.73
CA LYS A 218 -39.70 6.81 38.56
C LYS A 218 -38.56 7.03 37.59
N GLN A 219 -37.94 5.97 37.14
CA GLN A 219 -36.90 6.07 36.12
C GLN A 219 -37.53 6.56 34.79
N THR A 220 -36.98 7.65 34.26
CA THR A 220 -37.44 8.30 33.01
C THR A 220 -36.59 7.91 31.79
N GLY A 221 -35.33 7.54 32.04
CA GLY A 221 -34.40 7.20 30.97
C GLY A 221 -33.00 6.89 31.46
N LEU A 222 -32.06 7.04 30.57
CA LEU A 222 -30.63 6.94 30.81
C LEU A 222 -29.96 8.24 30.32
N LYS A 223 -28.96 8.73 31.04
CA LYS A 223 -28.22 9.91 30.61
C LYS A 223 -27.31 9.63 29.42
N THR A 224 -27.49 10.44 28.40
CA THR A 224 -26.59 10.43 27.24
C THR A 224 -25.34 11.24 27.57
N LEU A 225 -24.18 10.58 27.68
CA LEU A 225 -22.90 11.23 27.96
C LEU A 225 -22.11 11.54 26.67
N PHE A 226 -22.18 10.63 25.71
CA PHE A 226 -21.55 10.78 24.42
C PHE A 226 -22.58 10.76 23.29
N SER A 227 -22.36 11.57 22.28
CA SER A 227 -23.16 11.66 21.07
C SER A 227 -22.26 11.66 19.85
N PHE A 228 -22.86 11.54 18.67
CA PHE A 228 -22.15 11.61 17.41
C PHE A 228 -22.72 12.76 16.58
N THR A 229 -21.84 13.54 15.95
CA THR A 229 -22.25 14.65 15.08
C THR A 229 -22.41 14.18 13.65
N GLY A 230 -23.37 14.75 12.87
CA GLY A 230 -23.61 14.44 11.47
C GLY A 230 -24.76 13.46 11.22
N ASP A 231 -25.04 13.19 9.94
CA ASP A 231 -26.27 12.54 9.47
C ASP A 231 -26.10 11.02 9.27
N GLY A 232 -25.84 10.28 10.34
CA GLY A 232 -26.12 8.86 10.27
C GLY A 232 -25.05 7.85 10.65
N THR A 233 -23.77 8.01 10.36
CA THR A 233 -22.74 7.02 10.77
C THR A 233 -22.01 7.45 12.03
N SER A 234 -22.06 6.61 13.06
CA SER A 234 -21.29 6.84 14.29
C SER A 234 -19.85 6.35 14.08
N THR A 235 -18.90 7.28 14.12
CA THR A 235 -17.49 7.03 13.90
C THR A 235 -16.61 7.64 14.99
N ALA A 236 -15.36 7.22 15.08
CA ALA A 236 -14.38 7.83 15.97
C ALA A 236 -14.13 9.32 15.64
N GLY A 237 -14.25 9.69 14.37
CA GLY A 237 -14.07 11.06 13.90
C GLY A 237 -15.17 12.02 14.33
N ASN A 238 -16.40 11.53 14.61
CA ASN A 238 -17.54 12.36 14.91
C ASN A 238 -18.11 12.19 16.35
N ILE A 239 -17.44 11.41 17.20
CA ILE A 239 -17.81 11.28 18.61
C ILE A 239 -17.62 12.62 19.37
N THR A 240 -18.59 12.99 20.18
CA THR A 240 -18.55 14.20 21.01
C THR A 240 -19.12 13.93 22.38
N VAL A 241 -18.78 14.79 23.33
CA VAL A 241 -19.51 14.87 24.60
C VAL A 241 -20.92 15.42 24.32
N ASN A 242 -21.92 14.94 25.04
CA ASN A 242 -23.29 15.44 24.93
C ASN A 242 -23.33 16.96 25.20
N LYS A 243 -24.12 17.69 24.42
CA LYS A 243 -24.24 19.16 24.51
C LYS A 243 -24.70 19.67 25.90
N GLU A 244 -25.58 18.97 26.57
CA GLU A 244 -26.07 19.31 27.89
C GLU A 244 -24.96 19.16 28.93
N TRP A 245 -24.19 18.06 28.86
CA TRP A 245 -23.03 17.86 29.71
C TRP A 245 -21.91 18.86 29.41
N GLU A 246 -21.73 19.21 28.15
CA GLU A 246 -20.76 20.21 27.70
C GLU A 246 -21.08 21.60 28.24
N ALA A 247 -22.38 21.97 28.32
CA ALA A 247 -22.84 23.23 28.83
C ALA A 247 -22.85 23.31 30.39
N ASN A 248 -23.07 22.16 31.05
CA ASN A 248 -23.15 22.07 32.50
C ASN A 248 -22.43 20.82 33.02
N SER A 249 -21.29 21.02 33.66
CA SER A 249 -20.50 19.92 34.23
C SER A 249 -21.26 19.08 35.26
N ASN A 250 -22.27 19.66 35.92
CA ASN A 250 -23.09 18.97 36.91
C ASN A 250 -24.22 18.13 36.30
N TYR A 251 -24.41 18.17 35.00
CA TYR A 251 -25.39 17.34 34.25
C TYR A 251 -25.43 15.89 34.72
N ILE A 252 -24.24 15.30 34.96
CA ILE A 252 -24.11 13.92 35.42
C ILE A 252 -24.59 13.65 36.84
N LEU A 253 -24.83 14.70 37.62
CA LEU A 253 -25.30 14.64 39.00
C LEU A 253 -26.78 15.00 39.12
N GLU A 254 -27.40 15.57 38.09
CA GLU A 254 -28.78 15.99 38.06
C GLU A 254 -29.73 14.83 37.81
N ASN A 255 -30.80 14.73 38.61
CA ASN A 255 -31.86 13.73 38.45
C ASN A 255 -31.37 12.25 38.45
N VAL A 256 -30.24 11.96 39.11
CA VAL A 256 -29.66 10.62 39.19
C VAL A 256 -29.99 9.86 40.47
N HIS A 257 -30.70 10.53 41.39
CA HIS A 257 -31.12 9.97 42.68
C HIS A 257 -32.66 9.92 42.78
N LYS A 258 -33.17 8.87 43.42
CA LYS A 258 -34.57 8.84 43.77
C LYS A 258 -34.86 9.81 44.93
N PRO A 259 -36.03 10.46 44.97
CA PRO A 259 -36.45 11.28 46.12
C PRO A 259 -36.34 10.48 47.42
N GLY A 260 -35.61 11.00 48.40
CA GLY A 260 -35.37 10.36 49.69
C GLY A 260 -34.10 9.50 49.78
N GLU A 261 -33.41 9.27 48.70
CA GLU A 261 -32.04 8.73 48.72
C GLU A 261 -31.05 9.86 49.05
N GLY A 262 -30.08 9.58 49.91
CA GLY A 262 -29.08 10.58 50.29
C GLY A 262 -28.26 11.03 49.09
N LEU A 263 -27.89 12.33 49.02
CA LEU A 263 -27.06 12.92 47.97
C LEU A 263 -25.63 12.35 47.88
N GLY A 264 -25.29 11.35 48.69
CA GLY A 264 -23.98 10.67 48.74
C GLY A 264 -23.93 9.33 48.04
N ASP A 265 -24.97 8.92 47.30
CA ASP A 265 -24.93 7.65 46.55
C ASP A 265 -24.00 7.74 45.31
N THR A 266 -22.83 7.10 45.39
CA THR A 266 -21.84 7.01 44.35
C THR A 266 -22.04 5.76 43.46
N ALA A 267 -23.15 5.05 43.56
CA ALA A 267 -23.42 3.80 42.87
C ALA A 267 -23.32 3.92 41.33
N PHE A 268 -23.60 5.13 40.76
CA PHE A 268 -23.38 5.37 39.36
C PHE A 268 -21.87 5.39 38.99
N ALA A 269 -21.02 5.95 39.87
CA ALA A 269 -19.57 5.97 39.63
C ALA A 269 -18.97 4.55 39.72
N ASP A 270 -19.50 3.74 40.67
CA ASP A 270 -19.13 2.32 40.76
C ASP A 270 -19.55 1.54 39.53
N ARG A 271 -20.77 1.78 39.01
CA ARG A 271 -21.22 1.17 37.74
C ARG A 271 -20.38 1.61 36.56
N ALA A 272 -19.97 2.89 36.48
CA ALA A 272 -19.10 3.39 35.43
C ALA A 272 -17.71 2.74 35.48
N VAL A 273 -17.15 2.53 36.66
CA VAL A 273 -15.86 1.82 36.82
C VAL A 273 -16.03 0.34 36.48
N ALA A 274 -17.11 -0.31 36.94
CA ALA A 274 -17.40 -1.70 36.64
C ALA A 274 -17.56 -1.93 35.12
N ALA A 275 -18.23 -1.00 34.44
CA ALA A 275 -18.42 -1.09 32.97
C ALA A 275 -17.11 -1.13 32.15
N PHE A 276 -16.03 -0.51 32.65
CA PHE A 276 -14.71 -0.66 32.03
C PHE A 276 -14.08 -2.05 32.20
N SER A 277 -14.46 -2.73 33.28
CA SER A 277 -13.95 -4.06 33.62
C SER A 277 -14.85 -5.18 33.10
N GLU A 278 -16.06 -4.84 32.65
CA GLU A 278 -16.98 -5.82 32.07
C GLU A 278 -16.47 -6.27 30.69
N LYS A 279 -16.67 -7.58 30.42
CA LYS A 279 -16.36 -8.15 29.10
C LYS A 279 -17.46 -7.76 28.12
N MET A 280 -17.04 -7.12 27.04
CA MET A 280 -17.90 -6.87 25.89
C MET A 280 -17.66 -7.94 24.81
N SER A 281 -18.69 -8.28 24.05
CA SER A 281 -18.57 -9.13 22.87
C SER A 281 -18.86 -8.29 21.64
N TYR A 282 -17.87 -8.17 20.75
CA TYR A 282 -17.99 -7.32 19.57
C TYR A 282 -17.14 -7.79 18.42
N GLY A 283 -17.73 -8.03 17.25
CA GLY A 283 -16.99 -8.33 16.02
C GLY A 283 -16.08 -9.54 16.12
N GLY A 284 -16.49 -10.58 16.87
CA GLY A 284 -15.69 -11.79 17.09
C GLY A 284 -14.68 -11.71 18.24
N PHE A 285 -14.55 -10.54 18.88
CA PHE A 285 -13.74 -10.36 20.09
C PHE A 285 -14.63 -10.36 21.34
N THR A 286 -14.19 -11.03 22.42
CA THR A 286 -14.82 -11.00 23.74
C THR A 286 -13.77 -10.69 24.80
N GLY A 287 -13.92 -9.55 25.47
CA GLY A 287 -12.97 -9.07 26.48
C GLY A 287 -13.27 -7.65 26.93
N THR A 288 -12.42 -7.10 27.80
CA THR A 288 -12.51 -5.73 28.27
C THR A 288 -12.02 -4.73 27.20
N PHE A 289 -12.26 -3.44 27.39
CA PHE A 289 -11.74 -2.39 26.51
C PHE A 289 -10.20 -2.41 26.36
N SER A 290 -9.50 -2.66 27.46
CA SER A 290 -8.03 -2.76 27.45
C SER A 290 -7.56 -3.97 26.64
N GLU A 291 -8.22 -5.11 26.83
CA GLU A 291 -7.93 -6.32 26.07
C GLU A 291 -8.25 -6.15 24.59
N TYR A 292 -9.33 -5.44 24.24
CA TYR A 292 -9.66 -5.10 22.86
C TYR A 292 -8.55 -4.30 22.19
N VAL A 293 -8.12 -3.19 22.82
CA VAL A 293 -7.03 -2.37 22.29
C VAL A 293 -5.75 -3.20 22.15
N SER A 294 -5.36 -3.96 23.18
CA SER A 294 -4.16 -4.80 23.13
C SER A 294 -4.24 -5.88 22.03
N TYR A 295 -5.39 -6.51 21.86
CA TYR A 295 -5.60 -7.52 20.82
C TYR A 295 -5.36 -6.95 19.43
N TYR A 296 -5.95 -5.81 19.11
CA TYR A 296 -5.85 -5.24 17.77
C TYR A 296 -4.51 -4.55 17.50
N THR A 297 -3.91 -3.89 18.50
CA THR A 297 -2.65 -3.16 18.31
C THR A 297 -1.43 -4.07 18.46
N VAL A 298 -1.36 -4.89 19.52
CA VAL A 298 -0.20 -5.73 19.80
C VAL A 298 -0.29 -7.05 19.06
N SER A 299 -1.43 -7.77 19.16
CA SER A 299 -1.53 -9.09 18.54
C SER A 299 -1.75 -9.02 17.04
N GLN A 300 -2.76 -8.30 16.58
CA GLN A 300 -3.10 -8.29 15.13
C GLN A 300 -2.09 -7.48 14.32
N LEU A 301 -1.89 -6.21 14.65
CA LEU A 301 -0.97 -5.37 13.90
C LEU A 301 0.49 -5.81 14.07
N GLY A 302 0.91 -6.19 15.31
CA GLY A 302 2.25 -6.68 15.58
C GLY A 302 2.57 -7.96 14.81
N ASN A 303 1.66 -8.93 14.80
CA ASN A 303 1.83 -10.16 14.02
C ASN A 303 1.85 -9.86 12.51
N GLN A 304 1.00 -8.97 12.01
CA GLN A 304 0.98 -8.58 10.60
C GLN A 304 2.31 -7.95 10.17
N VAL A 305 2.87 -7.05 10.98
CA VAL A 305 4.20 -6.45 10.73
C VAL A 305 5.29 -7.51 10.73
N THR A 306 5.30 -8.40 11.73
CA THR A 306 6.30 -9.50 11.82
C THR A 306 6.22 -10.43 10.61
N HIS A 307 5.02 -10.83 10.21
CA HIS A 307 4.82 -11.67 9.02
C HIS A 307 5.24 -10.96 7.73
N ALA A 308 4.94 -9.67 7.60
CA ALA A 308 5.37 -8.88 6.44
C ALA A 308 6.89 -8.77 6.36
N GLN A 309 7.57 -8.53 7.49
CA GLN A 309 9.03 -8.51 7.57
C GLN A 309 9.67 -9.85 7.21
N SER A 310 9.17 -10.97 7.77
CA SER A 310 9.68 -12.31 7.45
C SER A 310 9.49 -12.68 5.97
N ARG A 311 8.37 -12.26 5.38
CA ARG A 311 8.13 -12.45 3.94
C ARG A 311 9.09 -11.59 3.10
N LEU A 312 9.33 -10.34 3.48
CA LEU A 312 10.30 -9.47 2.80
C LEU A 312 11.70 -10.08 2.84
N GLU A 313 12.17 -10.53 4.00
CA GLU A 313 13.47 -11.18 4.15
C GLU A 313 13.58 -12.44 3.27
N SER A 314 12.53 -13.27 3.24
CA SER A 314 12.48 -14.47 2.41
C SER A 314 12.51 -14.14 0.91
N CYS A 315 11.73 -13.14 0.48
CA CYS A 315 11.72 -12.70 -0.92
C CYS A 315 13.07 -12.08 -1.34
N SER A 316 13.70 -11.29 -0.46
CA SER A 316 15.04 -10.72 -0.71
C SER A 316 16.08 -11.83 -0.88
N ALA A 317 16.10 -12.84 0.01
CA ALA A 317 17.03 -13.97 -0.10
C ALA A 317 16.83 -14.78 -1.40
N ILE A 318 15.59 -14.96 -1.84
CA ILE A 318 15.28 -15.61 -3.12
C ILE A 318 15.77 -14.75 -4.29
N SER A 319 15.52 -13.45 -4.26
CA SER A 319 15.98 -12.50 -5.29
C SER A 319 17.50 -12.52 -5.40
N ASP A 320 18.23 -12.43 -4.28
CA ASP A 320 19.68 -12.48 -4.26
C ASP A 320 20.22 -13.81 -4.85
N LYS A 321 19.55 -14.93 -4.57
CA LYS A 321 19.89 -16.23 -5.13
C LYS A 321 19.67 -16.29 -6.63
N ILE A 322 18.57 -15.74 -7.12
CA ILE A 322 18.26 -15.65 -8.56
C ILE A 322 19.31 -14.77 -9.26
N LEU A 323 19.60 -13.57 -8.74
CA LEU A 323 20.62 -12.68 -9.28
C LEU A 323 22.01 -13.33 -9.30
N SER A 324 22.38 -14.05 -8.23
CA SER A 324 23.63 -14.82 -8.20
C SER A 324 23.67 -15.91 -9.26
N ASN A 325 22.56 -16.63 -9.48
CA ASN A 325 22.47 -17.64 -10.53
C ASN A 325 22.54 -17.04 -11.93
N ILE A 326 21.86 -15.92 -12.17
CA ILE A 326 21.94 -15.17 -13.44
C ILE A 326 23.39 -14.73 -13.69
N SER A 327 24.06 -14.15 -12.69
CA SER A 327 25.46 -13.74 -12.81
C SER A 327 26.41 -14.91 -13.06
N ALA A 328 26.12 -16.08 -12.51
CA ALA A 328 26.93 -17.26 -12.70
C ALA A 328 26.79 -17.85 -14.14
N VAL A 329 25.63 -17.65 -14.79
CA VAL A 329 25.36 -18.19 -16.14
C VAL A 329 25.67 -17.16 -17.24
N SER A 330 25.33 -15.89 -17.00
CA SER A 330 25.46 -14.81 -18.00
C SER A 330 26.52 -13.76 -17.65
N GLY A 331 27.16 -13.88 -16.49
CA GLY A 331 28.21 -12.95 -16.07
C GLY A 331 29.47 -13.14 -16.90
N VAL A 332 29.98 -12.06 -17.43
CA VAL A 332 31.24 -12.05 -18.17
C VAL A 332 32.39 -12.00 -17.16
N SER A 333 33.32 -12.96 -17.25
CA SER A 333 34.53 -12.95 -16.46
C SER A 333 35.51 -11.89 -16.99
N MET A 334 35.80 -10.87 -16.16
CA MET A 334 36.78 -9.85 -16.52
C MET A 334 38.17 -10.43 -16.85
N GLU A 335 38.50 -11.61 -16.29
CA GLU A 335 39.76 -12.30 -16.60
C GLU A 335 39.72 -12.92 -17.99
N GLU A 336 38.61 -13.55 -18.41
CA GLU A 336 38.42 -14.10 -19.75
C GLU A 336 38.40 -13.01 -20.80
N GLU A 337 37.65 -11.92 -20.57
CA GLU A 337 37.64 -10.75 -21.47
C GLU A 337 39.02 -10.10 -21.58
N GLY A 338 39.77 -10.04 -20.47
CA GLY A 338 41.15 -9.55 -20.48
C GLY A 338 42.07 -10.42 -21.36
N VAL A 339 41.94 -11.73 -21.32
CA VAL A 339 42.68 -12.68 -22.19
C VAL A 339 42.27 -12.48 -23.64
N ASP A 340 40.99 -12.42 -23.92
CA ASP A 340 40.44 -12.24 -25.28
C ASP A 340 40.89 -10.87 -25.86
N MET A 341 40.86 -9.80 -25.07
CA MET A 341 41.36 -8.48 -25.49
C MET A 341 42.85 -8.52 -25.88
N VAL A 342 43.68 -9.24 -25.09
CA VAL A 342 45.10 -9.43 -25.42
C VAL A 342 45.24 -10.26 -26.68
N GLN A 343 44.43 -11.30 -26.87
CA GLN A 343 44.46 -12.15 -28.06
C GLN A 343 44.05 -11.38 -29.32
N TYR A 344 42.94 -10.62 -29.28
CA TYR A 344 42.49 -9.78 -30.39
C TYR A 344 43.49 -8.66 -30.71
N THR A 345 44.12 -8.04 -29.70
CA THR A 345 45.18 -7.05 -29.90
C THR A 345 46.38 -7.64 -30.59
N LYS A 346 46.81 -8.86 -30.22
CA LYS A 346 47.88 -9.58 -30.92
C LYS A 346 47.51 -9.94 -32.34
N ALA A 347 46.27 -10.42 -32.58
CA ALA A 347 45.76 -10.73 -33.90
C ALA A 347 45.71 -9.47 -34.79
N TYR A 348 45.23 -8.33 -34.28
CA TYR A 348 45.24 -7.07 -34.99
C TYR A 348 46.66 -6.61 -35.39
N ASN A 349 47.60 -6.70 -34.46
CA ASN A 349 49.01 -6.36 -34.73
C ASN A 349 49.65 -7.32 -35.78
N ALA A 350 49.30 -8.61 -35.75
CA ALA A 350 49.75 -9.58 -36.75
C ALA A 350 49.16 -9.27 -38.12
N MET A 351 47.88 -8.90 -38.19
CA MET A 351 47.22 -8.47 -39.43
C MET A 351 47.85 -7.22 -40.03
N GLY A 352 48.19 -6.25 -39.18
CA GLY A 352 48.92 -5.04 -39.59
C GLY A 352 50.28 -5.37 -40.24
N ARG A 353 51.01 -6.35 -39.69
CA ARG A 353 52.28 -6.82 -40.30
C ARG A 353 52.06 -7.54 -41.63
N VAL A 354 50.99 -8.32 -41.78
CA VAL A 354 50.61 -8.99 -43.03
C VAL A 354 50.26 -7.95 -44.10
N MET A 355 49.49 -6.90 -43.74
CA MET A 355 49.17 -5.78 -44.63
C MET A 355 50.45 -5.06 -45.13
N THR A 356 51.38 -4.74 -44.21
CA THR A 356 52.66 -4.12 -44.58
C THR A 356 53.47 -5.02 -45.52
N ALA A 357 53.52 -6.33 -45.26
CA ALA A 357 54.24 -7.27 -46.13
C ALA A 357 53.58 -7.42 -47.53
N LEU A 358 52.23 -7.37 -47.59
CA LEU A 358 51.51 -7.30 -48.83
C LEU A 358 51.74 -6.03 -49.62
N ASP A 359 51.76 -4.88 -48.93
CA ASP A 359 52.10 -3.60 -49.55
C ASP A 359 53.54 -3.57 -50.12
N GLU A 360 54.52 -4.12 -49.40
CA GLU A 360 55.90 -4.26 -49.86
C GLU A 360 56.00 -5.21 -51.07
N ALA A 361 55.25 -6.31 -51.05
CA ALA A 361 55.18 -7.25 -52.18
C ALA A 361 54.55 -6.62 -53.42
N LEU A 362 53.44 -5.85 -53.22
CA LEU A 362 52.78 -5.08 -54.27
C LEU A 362 53.67 -3.99 -54.85
N ASP A 363 54.37 -3.25 -53.99
CA ASP A 363 55.34 -2.25 -54.40
C ASP A 363 56.49 -2.88 -55.27
N THR A 364 56.95 -4.04 -54.85
CA THR A 364 57.97 -4.79 -55.59
C THR A 364 57.41 -5.26 -56.96
N LEU A 365 56.21 -5.75 -57.02
CA LEU A 365 55.56 -6.20 -58.27
C LEU A 365 55.27 -5.04 -59.25
N ILE A 366 54.75 -3.92 -58.73
CA ILE A 366 54.29 -2.78 -59.54
C ILE A 366 55.48 -1.94 -59.99
N ASN A 367 56.38 -1.59 -59.05
CA ASN A 367 57.40 -0.58 -59.28
C ASN A 367 58.79 -1.16 -59.58
N LYS A 368 59.08 -2.43 -59.24
CA LYS A 368 60.41 -3.03 -59.41
C LYS A 368 60.52 -4.16 -60.46
N THR A 369 59.40 -4.82 -60.86
CA THR A 369 59.43 -5.82 -61.88
C THR A 369 59.35 -5.28 -63.32
N GLY A 370 59.05 -4.00 -63.52
CA GLY A 370 59.04 -3.34 -64.85
C GLY A 370 60.35 -2.70 -65.29
N LEU A 371 61.44 -2.89 -64.55
CA LEU A 371 62.76 -2.26 -64.83
C LEU A 371 63.79 -3.21 -65.45
N VAL A 372 63.39 -4.30 -66.06
CA VAL A 372 64.30 -5.17 -66.85
C VAL A 372 64.23 -4.79 -68.35
N GLY A 373 65.02 -3.82 -68.75
CA GLY A 373 65.12 -3.39 -70.12
C GLY A 373 65.59 -1.97 -70.39
N ARG A 374 66.60 -1.52 -69.67
CA ARG A 374 67.46 -0.40 -70.13
C ARG A 374 68.90 -0.74 -69.94
#